data_0a2a2b6d394782424ebfdf0675028578
#
_entry.id   0a2a2b6d394782424ebfdf0675028578
#
_cell.length_a   1.000
_cell.length_b   1.000
_cell.length_c   1.000
_cell.angle_alpha   90.00
_cell.angle_beta   90.00
_cell.angle_gamma   90.00
#
_symmetry.space_group_name_H-M   'P 1'
#
loop_
_entity.id
_entity.type
_entity.pdbx_description
1 polymer ?
#
loop_
_entity_poly.entity_id
_entity_poly.type
_entity_poly.pdbx_seq_one_letter_code
_entity_poly.pdbx_strand_id
1 'polypeptide(L)'
;MPRRRTNKKAAIVVFTIYILLVILAVFVIDGRHPSFTVNGDKDMTLEVGEEYTELGAEATSVGRIFKNDGRPLEVSITGDVDTSKVGEYKVVYHAKALFIPGSAVRRVSVVDTVAPVIELQHNEAQAAVSSMADYVEEGYTASDNYDGDLTAKVKRTVTDTGVIYTVSDSSGNETSVERIVIGPPVLTLSGDTELELVASPRFEEPGYEAHDAQGNDLTGRVQISGDFCPYLVGSYTLTYSVTSDRGDTTTAERHINVVPAQQPDSVKPDNPKTIYLTFDDGPGPYTAQLLDVLARYGVKATFFVTALNSDYEDMIGRAYNEGHSIAVHTYSHDYGKIYASEEAFFEDFNAMEDVIYEQTGEYTKLCRFPGGSSNTVSQFNPGVMSRLVDIMNNMGYKYFDWNVDSDDAGHTKTTNGIYTNVTEGCYAAAGYGYCLVLQHDVKDYSVAAIESIINWGLNNGYTFAALDMTSPTAHHGISN
;
A
#
# COMPACT_ATOMS: atom_id res chain seq x y z
N MET A 1 -3.03 46.18 132.91
CA MET A 1 -2.56 45.72 131.60
C MET A 1 -3.74 44.98 130.95
N PRO A 2 -4.30 45.46 129.81
CA PRO A 2 -5.41 44.73 129.13
C PRO A 2 -4.91 43.65 128.23
N ARG A 3 -5.49 42.48 128.38
CA ARG A 3 -5.28 41.27 127.48
C ARG A 3 -5.91 41.50 126.13
N ARG A 4 -5.05 41.59 125.09
CA ARG A 4 -5.44 41.63 123.68
C ARG A 4 -6.12 40.26 123.30
N ARG A 5 -7.49 40.26 123.18
CA ARG A 5 -8.20 39.17 122.57
C ARG A 5 -7.87 39.16 121.06
N THR A 6 -7.04 38.22 120.67
CA THR A 6 -6.79 37.99 119.28
C THR A 6 -8.06 37.47 118.56
N ASN A 7 -8.53 38.17 117.57
CA ASN A 7 -9.75 37.73 116.83
C ASN A 7 -9.46 36.50 115.98
N LYS A 8 -9.75 35.29 116.62
CA LYS A 8 -9.45 33.98 115.98
C LYS A 8 -10.19 33.80 114.65
N LYS A 9 -11.35 34.44 114.42
CA LYS A 9 -12.08 34.45 113.15
C LYS A 9 -11.30 35.10 112.01
N ALA A 10 -10.67 36.25 112.28
CA ALA A 10 -9.85 36.99 111.29
C ALA A 10 -8.59 36.23 110.92
N ALA A 11 -7.95 35.53 111.89
CA ALA A 11 -6.76 34.74 111.62
C ALA A 11 -7.12 33.47 110.73
N ILE A 12 -8.27 32.89 110.94
CA ILE A 12 -8.73 31.75 110.09
C ILE A 12 -9.00 32.20 108.65
N VAL A 13 -9.69 33.39 108.52
CA VAL A 13 -9.97 33.88 107.18
C VAL A 13 -8.71 34.25 106.42
N VAL A 14 -7.75 34.87 107.04
CA VAL A 14 -6.44 35.18 106.46
C VAL A 14 -5.66 33.90 106.07
N PHE A 15 -5.68 32.92 106.97
CA PHE A 15 -5.01 31.63 106.66
C PHE A 15 -5.72 30.87 105.55
N THR A 16 -7.03 30.90 105.47
CA THR A 16 -7.78 30.28 104.36
C THR A 16 -7.50 30.97 103.07
N ILE A 17 -7.45 32.34 103.03
CA ILE A 17 -7.06 33.10 101.83
C ILE A 17 -5.64 32.78 101.42
N TYR A 18 -4.74 32.69 102.37
CA TYR A 18 -3.32 32.32 102.09
C TYR A 18 -3.20 30.92 101.45
N ILE A 19 -3.90 29.92 102.06
CA ILE A 19 -3.95 28.57 101.48
C ILE A 19 -4.54 28.58 100.09
N LEU A 20 -5.60 29.29 99.85
CA LEU A 20 -6.18 29.41 98.50
C LEU A 20 -5.22 30.09 97.50
N LEU A 21 -4.50 31.11 97.93
CA LEU A 21 -3.47 31.74 97.11
C LEU A 21 -2.28 30.83 96.81
N VAL A 22 -1.84 30.02 97.76
CA VAL A 22 -0.79 29.00 97.64
C VAL A 22 -1.25 27.91 96.66
N ILE A 23 -2.49 27.47 96.85
CA ILE A 23 -3.05 26.49 95.91
C ILE A 23 -3.13 27.06 94.49
N LEU A 24 -3.62 28.28 94.36
CA LEU A 24 -3.67 28.94 93.06
C LEU A 24 -2.28 29.11 92.48
N ALA A 25 -1.30 29.51 93.27
CA ALA A 25 0.10 29.64 92.84
C ALA A 25 0.70 28.34 92.37
N VAL A 26 0.40 27.22 93.07
CA VAL A 26 0.88 25.89 92.62
C VAL A 26 0.27 25.47 91.29
N PHE A 27 -1.02 25.77 91.08
CA PHE A 27 -1.70 25.51 89.81
C PHE A 27 -1.14 26.37 88.68
N VAL A 28 -0.79 27.64 88.91
CA VAL A 28 -0.16 28.54 87.92
C VAL A 28 1.25 28.06 87.60
N ILE A 29 2.04 27.62 88.60
CA ILE A 29 3.39 27.09 88.42
C ILE A 29 3.38 25.75 87.72
N ASP A 30 2.36 24.90 87.93
CA ASP A 30 2.16 23.61 87.27
C ASP A 30 1.88 23.80 85.74
N GLY A 31 1.44 24.99 85.31
CA GLY A 31 1.23 25.36 83.90
C GLY A 31 0.25 24.44 83.21
N ARG A 32 -0.83 24.03 83.87
CA ARG A 32 -1.83 23.11 83.35
C ARG A 32 -2.43 23.59 82.04
N HIS A 33 -2.42 22.75 81.04
CA HIS A 33 -2.99 22.96 79.73
C HIS A 33 -3.80 21.77 79.21
N PRO A 34 -4.72 21.92 78.29
CA PRO A 34 -5.40 20.81 77.63
C PRO A 34 -4.46 20.06 76.71
N SER A 35 -4.49 18.70 76.78
CA SER A 35 -3.92 17.80 75.82
C SER A 35 -5.04 17.14 75.06
N PHE A 36 -4.99 17.21 73.74
CA PHE A 36 -6.05 16.73 72.83
C PHE A 36 -5.68 15.41 72.20
N THR A 37 -6.66 14.53 72.07
CA THR A 37 -6.68 13.35 71.19
C THR A 37 -7.83 13.56 70.22
N VAL A 38 -7.54 13.86 68.95
CA VAL A 38 -8.56 14.00 67.90
C VAL A 38 -8.93 12.60 67.45
N ASN A 39 -10.22 12.28 67.42
CA ASN A 39 -10.73 10.97 67.02
C ASN A 39 -10.66 10.83 65.50
N GLY A 40 -10.03 9.78 64.97
CA GLY A 40 -9.77 9.60 63.56
C GLY A 40 -8.61 10.47 63.03
N ASP A 41 -8.56 10.68 61.74
CA ASP A 41 -7.48 11.41 61.07
C ASP A 41 -7.57 12.93 61.33
N LYS A 42 -6.42 13.55 61.56
CA LYS A 42 -6.32 15.02 61.74
C LYS A 42 -6.34 15.78 60.42
N ASP A 43 -5.82 15.14 59.38
CA ASP A 43 -5.85 15.66 58.02
C ASP A 43 -6.64 14.67 57.20
N MET A 44 -7.76 15.09 56.63
CA MET A 44 -8.69 14.29 55.82
C MET A 44 -8.83 14.90 54.45
N THR A 45 -9.01 14.02 53.46
CA THR A 45 -9.40 14.43 52.09
C THR A 45 -10.71 13.78 51.77
N LEU A 46 -11.67 14.55 51.28
CA LEU A 46 -12.98 14.10 50.84
C LEU A 46 -13.24 14.55 49.42
N GLU A 47 -13.90 13.71 48.65
CA GLU A 47 -14.43 14.13 47.35
C GLU A 47 -15.60 15.07 47.52
N VAL A 48 -15.76 16.03 46.66
CA VAL A 48 -16.89 16.98 46.69
C VAL A 48 -18.21 16.22 46.61
N GLY A 49 -19.15 16.59 47.51
CA GLY A 49 -20.43 15.87 47.63
C GLY A 49 -20.38 14.65 48.57
N GLU A 50 -19.21 14.23 49.02
CA GLU A 50 -19.09 13.12 50.00
C GLU A 50 -19.56 13.58 51.40
N GLU A 51 -20.22 12.70 52.15
CA GLU A 51 -20.75 13.03 53.48
C GLU A 51 -19.62 13.14 54.52
N TYR A 52 -19.49 14.29 55.16
CA TYR A 52 -18.58 14.50 56.31
C TYR A 52 -19.23 14.17 57.63
N THR A 53 -18.63 13.26 58.39
CA THR A 53 -19.04 12.96 59.76
C THR A 53 -17.96 13.39 60.75
N GLU A 54 -18.29 14.34 61.67
CA GLU A 54 -17.38 14.78 62.70
C GLU A 54 -17.29 13.77 63.86
N LEU A 55 -16.09 13.23 64.09
CA LEU A 55 -15.80 12.20 65.09
C LEU A 55 -15.43 12.77 66.46
N GLY A 56 -15.26 14.12 66.57
CA GLY A 56 -14.93 14.83 67.81
C GLY A 56 -13.47 14.65 68.22
N ALA A 57 -13.19 15.15 69.42
CA ALA A 57 -11.91 14.97 70.10
C ALA A 57 -12.10 14.84 71.61
N GLU A 58 -11.20 14.15 72.27
CA GLU A 58 -11.10 14.07 73.72
C GLU A 58 -10.01 15.03 74.19
N ALA A 59 -10.21 15.64 75.40
CA ALA A 59 -9.17 16.47 75.98
C ALA A 59 -9.00 16.10 77.49
N THR A 60 -7.75 16.08 77.92
CA THR A 60 -7.38 15.81 79.29
C THR A 60 -6.52 16.95 79.86
N SER A 61 -6.57 17.16 81.15
CA SER A 61 -5.75 18.16 81.84
C SER A 61 -4.34 17.62 82.12
N VAL A 62 -3.32 18.29 81.59
CA VAL A 62 -1.92 17.90 81.75
C VAL A 62 -1.09 19.08 82.32
N GLY A 63 -0.33 18.82 83.37
CA GLY A 63 0.56 19.77 84.00
C GLY A 63 2.04 19.34 84.01
N ARG A 64 2.96 20.27 84.32
CA ARG A 64 4.40 19.96 84.44
C ARG A 64 4.75 19.14 85.67
N ILE A 65 4.07 19.42 86.80
CA ILE A 65 4.34 18.78 88.12
C ILE A 65 3.42 17.56 88.27
N PHE A 66 2.15 17.72 87.98
CA PHE A 66 1.14 16.63 87.95
C PHE A 66 0.87 16.24 86.51
N LYS A 67 1.68 15.33 85.96
CA LYS A 67 1.76 15.08 84.52
C LYS A 67 0.39 14.82 83.91
N ASN A 68 -0.30 13.84 84.21
CA ASN A 68 -1.66 13.61 83.73
C ASN A 68 -2.54 13.08 84.89
N ASP A 69 -3.54 13.84 85.26
CA ASP A 69 -4.49 13.43 86.28
C ASP A 69 -5.73 12.68 85.75
N GLY A 70 -5.73 12.42 84.41
CA GLY A 70 -6.77 11.71 83.71
C GLY A 70 -8.12 12.41 83.68
N ARG A 71 -8.15 13.67 84.16
CA ARG A 71 -9.41 14.38 84.28
C ARG A 71 -9.87 14.85 82.89
N PRO A 72 -11.04 14.32 82.39
CA PRO A 72 -11.56 14.76 81.11
C PRO A 72 -11.98 16.24 81.17
N LEU A 73 -11.77 16.94 80.12
CA LEU A 73 -12.17 18.33 79.89
C LEU A 73 -13.34 18.35 78.89
N GLU A 74 -14.26 19.28 79.10
CA GLU A 74 -15.32 19.55 78.14
C GLU A 74 -14.71 20.16 76.88
N VAL A 75 -15.01 19.58 75.71
CA VAL A 75 -14.56 20.01 74.40
C VAL A 75 -15.69 20.67 73.63
N SER A 76 -15.51 21.90 73.24
CA SER A 76 -16.42 22.59 72.32
C SER A 76 -15.80 22.61 70.90
N ILE A 77 -16.65 22.48 69.91
CA ILE A 77 -16.25 22.38 68.50
C ILE A 77 -16.71 23.61 67.76
N THR A 78 -15.86 24.16 66.91
CA THR A 78 -16.18 25.28 66.03
C THR A 78 -15.62 25.04 64.64
N GLY A 79 -16.30 25.54 63.63
CA GLY A 79 -15.96 25.35 62.18
C GLY A 79 -16.90 24.31 61.56
N ASP A 80 -17.35 24.60 60.38
CA ASP A 80 -18.17 23.76 59.55
C ASP A 80 -17.41 23.32 58.31
N VAL A 81 -17.70 22.10 57.81
CA VAL A 81 -17.17 21.59 56.54
C VAL A 81 -18.31 21.58 55.51
N ASP A 82 -18.21 22.43 54.50
CA ASP A 82 -19.15 22.46 53.39
C ASP A 82 -18.62 21.51 52.28
N THR A 83 -19.05 20.28 52.31
CA THR A 83 -18.59 19.30 51.31
C THR A 83 -19.16 19.51 49.91
N SER A 84 -20.08 20.45 49.74
CA SER A 84 -20.57 20.87 48.42
C SER A 84 -19.60 21.81 47.67
N LYS A 85 -18.52 22.25 48.34
CA LYS A 85 -17.56 23.17 47.74
C LYS A 85 -16.12 22.73 47.97
N VAL A 86 -15.37 22.71 46.94
CA VAL A 86 -13.91 22.48 46.93
C VAL A 86 -13.22 23.56 47.79
N GLY A 87 -12.38 23.12 48.75
CA GLY A 87 -11.67 24.06 49.62
C GLY A 87 -11.04 23.39 50.82
N GLU A 88 -10.33 24.21 51.61
CA GLU A 88 -9.67 23.83 52.85
C GLU A 88 -10.51 24.28 54.05
N TYR A 89 -11.00 23.32 54.80
CA TYR A 89 -11.83 23.55 56.00
C TYR A 89 -11.07 23.18 57.28
N LYS A 90 -11.44 23.85 58.39
CA LYS A 90 -10.82 23.60 59.70
C LYS A 90 -11.90 23.45 60.76
N VAL A 91 -11.88 22.31 61.43
CA VAL A 91 -12.66 22.07 62.63
C VAL A 91 -11.73 22.22 63.81
N VAL A 92 -12.10 23.16 64.74
CA VAL A 92 -11.27 23.53 65.89
C VAL A 92 -11.92 23.06 67.17
N TYR A 93 -11.20 22.22 67.90
CA TYR A 93 -11.58 21.72 69.23
C TYR A 93 -10.99 22.63 70.28
N HIS A 94 -11.84 23.15 71.19
CA HIS A 94 -11.45 24.01 72.28
C HIS A 94 -11.73 23.37 73.64
N ALA A 95 -10.77 23.46 74.53
CA ALA A 95 -10.97 23.06 75.95
C ALA A 95 -10.20 24.01 76.86
N LYS A 96 -10.56 24.02 78.15
CA LYS A 96 -9.86 24.83 79.20
C LYS A 96 -9.45 23.92 80.33
N ALA A 97 -8.15 23.95 80.65
CA ALA A 97 -7.64 23.36 81.89
C ALA A 97 -7.51 24.45 82.93
N LEU A 98 -8.44 24.45 83.91
CA LEU A 98 -8.62 25.53 84.87
C LEU A 98 -8.95 26.88 84.18
N PHE A 99 -7.93 27.68 83.92
CA PHE A 99 -8.06 29.01 83.27
C PHE A 99 -7.29 29.09 81.98
N ILE A 100 -6.51 28.07 81.63
CA ILE A 100 -5.66 28.04 80.44
C ILE A 100 -6.42 27.40 79.32
N PRO A 101 -6.69 28.13 78.21
CA PRO A 101 -7.31 27.57 77.04
C PRO A 101 -6.28 26.83 76.17
N GLY A 102 -6.77 25.87 75.44
CA GLY A 102 -5.99 25.17 74.36
C GLY A 102 -6.93 24.80 73.22
N SER A 103 -6.34 24.49 72.10
CA SER A 103 -7.08 24.03 70.94
C SER A 103 -6.29 22.97 70.13
N ALA A 104 -7.03 22.14 69.44
CA ALA A 104 -6.54 21.24 68.39
C ALA A 104 -7.33 21.48 67.11
N VAL A 105 -6.80 21.10 65.99
CA VAL A 105 -7.41 21.36 64.67
C VAL A 105 -7.43 20.08 63.90
N ARG A 106 -8.55 19.80 63.26
CA ARG A 106 -8.68 18.88 62.11
C ARG A 106 -8.75 19.72 60.87
N ARG A 107 -7.96 19.31 59.82
CA ARG A 107 -8.03 19.90 58.48
C ARG A 107 -8.81 18.94 57.60
N VAL A 108 -9.71 19.47 56.80
CA VAL A 108 -10.49 18.70 55.82
C VAL A 108 -10.34 19.41 54.49
N SER A 109 -9.67 18.70 53.56
CA SER A 109 -9.55 19.15 52.19
C SER A 109 -10.68 18.53 51.40
N VAL A 110 -11.59 19.35 50.91
CA VAL A 110 -12.63 18.92 49.96
C VAL A 110 -12.05 19.17 48.55
N VAL A 111 -11.89 18.10 47.79
CA VAL A 111 -11.30 18.10 46.46
C VAL A 111 -12.32 17.61 45.42
N ASP A 112 -12.11 17.96 44.19
CA ASP A 112 -12.77 17.37 43.05
C ASP A 112 -11.70 16.73 42.18
N THR A 113 -11.73 15.41 42.05
CA THR A 113 -10.80 14.60 41.27
C THR A 113 -11.47 13.90 40.11
N VAL A 114 -12.79 14.08 39.96
CA VAL A 114 -13.56 13.52 38.87
C VAL A 114 -13.41 14.38 37.60
N ALA A 115 -12.98 13.76 36.53
CA ALA A 115 -12.86 14.47 35.27
C ALA A 115 -14.23 14.66 34.61
N PRO A 116 -14.43 15.77 33.86
CA PRO A 116 -15.66 16.01 33.13
C PRO A 116 -15.94 14.93 32.08
N VAL A 117 -17.19 14.74 31.72
CA VAL A 117 -17.64 13.80 30.68
C VAL A 117 -18.06 14.58 29.45
N ILE A 118 -17.55 14.20 28.26
CA ILE A 118 -17.99 14.72 26.98
C ILE A 118 -18.86 13.65 26.31
N GLU A 119 -20.06 14.01 25.87
CA GLU A 119 -20.96 13.19 25.08
C GLU A 119 -21.11 13.77 23.68
N LEU A 120 -20.74 13.02 22.66
CA LEU A 120 -20.95 13.37 21.26
C LEU A 120 -22.37 12.95 20.86
N GLN A 121 -23.12 13.80 20.11
CA GLN A 121 -24.45 13.42 19.61
C GLN A 121 -24.39 12.22 18.68
N HIS A 122 -23.29 12.10 17.91
CA HIS A 122 -22.93 10.93 17.13
C HIS A 122 -21.44 10.64 17.36
N ASN A 123 -21.07 9.39 17.60
CA ASN A 123 -19.66 9.01 17.84
C ASN A 123 -18.82 9.14 16.58
N GLU A 124 -19.44 8.89 15.40
CA GLU A 124 -18.84 9.04 14.08
C GLU A 124 -19.64 10.07 13.30
N ALA A 125 -19.02 10.69 12.30
CA ALA A 125 -19.74 11.60 11.41
C ALA A 125 -20.83 10.84 10.64
N GLN A 126 -22.03 11.39 10.55
CA GLN A 126 -23.16 10.79 9.82
C GLN A 126 -22.94 10.80 8.31
N ALA A 127 -22.25 11.80 7.79
CA ALA A 127 -21.90 11.92 6.39
C ALA A 127 -20.39 11.96 6.22
N ALA A 128 -19.86 11.13 5.33
CA ALA A 128 -18.48 11.27 4.90
C ALA A 128 -18.31 12.58 4.15
N VAL A 129 -17.21 13.28 4.42
CA VAL A 129 -16.85 14.51 3.71
C VAL A 129 -15.55 14.29 2.96
N SER A 130 -15.43 14.90 1.80
CA SER A 130 -14.21 14.83 0.97
C SER A 130 -13.08 15.71 1.50
N SER A 131 -13.41 16.64 2.39
CA SER A 131 -12.46 17.54 3.05
C SER A 131 -12.97 17.89 4.44
N MET A 132 -12.09 17.99 5.43
CA MET A 132 -12.44 18.50 6.77
C MET A 132 -12.97 19.93 6.73
N ALA A 133 -12.72 20.69 5.66
CA ALA A 133 -13.30 22.02 5.45
C ALA A 133 -14.84 21.96 5.23
N ASP A 134 -15.34 20.84 4.74
CA ASP A 134 -16.77 20.64 4.46
C ASP A 134 -17.51 20.00 5.65
N TYR A 135 -16.79 19.65 6.73
CA TYR A 135 -17.39 19.06 7.92
C TYR A 135 -18.29 20.05 8.66
N VAL A 136 -19.51 19.65 8.91
CA VAL A 136 -20.48 20.39 9.73
C VAL A 136 -20.59 19.73 11.09
N GLU A 137 -20.42 20.52 12.17
CA GLU A 137 -20.53 20.04 13.54
C GLU A 137 -21.91 19.48 13.86
N GLU A 138 -21.93 18.22 14.35
CA GLU A 138 -23.16 17.48 14.61
C GLU A 138 -23.67 17.64 16.07
N GLY A 139 -22.86 18.25 16.94
CA GLY A 139 -23.21 18.55 18.31
C GLY A 139 -22.48 17.69 19.33
N TYR A 140 -22.34 18.26 20.52
CA TYR A 140 -21.75 17.62 21.71
C TYR A 140 -22.28 18.31 22.96
N THR A 141 -22.16 17.63 24.12
CA THR A 141 -22.37 18.20 25.44
C THR A 141 -21.20 17.84 26.34
N ALA A 142 -20.96 18.66 27.37
CA ALA A 142 -19.97 18.34 28.38
C ALA A 142 -20.52 18.70 29.76
N SER A 143 -20.35 17.82 30.74
CA SER A 143 -20.80 18.02 32.09
C SER A 143 -19.81 17.45 33.10
N ASP A 144 -19.83 18.04 34.30
CA ASP A 144 -19.03 17.64 35.42
C ASP A 144 -19.89 17.55 36.71
N ASN A 145 -19.49 16.72 37.66
CA ASN A 145 -20.22 16.51 38.90
C ASN A 145 -20.21 17.75 39.80
N TYR A 146 -19.18 18.57 39.75
CA TYR A 146 -19.01 19.79 40.55
C TYR A 146 -19.28 21.05 39.76
N ASP A 147 -18.68 21.19 38.56
CA ASP A 147 -18.78 22.38 37.73
C ASP A 147 -20.09 22.47 36.91
N GLY A 148 -20.82 21.35 36.80
CA GLY A 148 -22.09 21.28 36.06
C GLY A 148 -21.86 21.31 34.53
N ASP A 149 -22.60 22.12 33.80
CA ASP A 149 -22.52 22.22 32.35
C ASP A 149 -21.25 22.95 31.90
N LEU A 150 -20.38 22.23 31.22
CA LEU A 150 -19.11 22.70 30.66
C LEU A 150 -19.13 22.79 29.12
N THR A 151 -20.27 22.57 28.46
CA THR A 151 -20.39 22.51 27.00
C THR A 151 -19.74 23.71 26.29
N ALA A 152 -19.94 24.92 26.84
CA ALA A 152 -19.38 26.15 26.28
C ALA A 152 -17.84 26.28 26.46
N LYS A 153 -17.24 25.47 27.35
CA LYS A 153 -15.79 25.48 27.61
C LYS A 153 -15.03 24.46 26.75
N VAL A 154 -15.72 23.56 26.03
CA VAL A 154 -15.08 22.57 25.15
C VAL A 154 -14.26 23.26 24.06
N LYS A 155 -13.01 22.88 23.95
CA LYS A 155 -12.12 23.25 22.86
C LYS A 155 -12.20 22.19 21.77
N ARG A 156 -12.35 22.64 20.52
CA ARG A 156 -12.36 21.80 19.34
C ARG A 156 -11.06 21.96 18.57
N THR A 157 -10.39 20.86 18.26
CA THR A 157 -9.20 20.82 17.41
C THR A 157 -9.51 19.93 16.22
N VAL A 158 -9.52 20.51 15.01
CA VAL A 158 -9.70 19.77 13.76
C VAL A 158 -8.38 19.14 13.39
N THR A 159 -8.40 17.83 13.10
CA THR A 159 -7.28 17.04 12.58
C THR A 159 -7.54 16.69 11.11
N ASP A 160 -6.64 15.96 10.47
CA ASP A 160 -6.82 15.52 9.09
C ASP A 160 -7.93 14.47 8.95
N THR A 161 -8.29 13.80 10.04
CA THR A 161 -9.23 12.66 10.04
C THR A 161 -10.44 12.84 10.95
N GLY A 162 -10.49 13.93 11.75
CA GLY A 162 -11.57 14.07 12.72
C GLY A 162 -11.54 15.37 13.51
N VAL A 163 -12.28 15.38 14.61
CA VAL A 163 -12.33 16.51 15.56
C VAL A 163 -12.09 15.98 16.96
N ILE A 164 -11.09 16.53 17.64
CA ILE A 164 -10.79 16.27 19.05
C ILE A 164 -11.49 17.34 19.90
N TYR A 165 -12.27 16.90 20.88
CA TYR A 165 -12.96 17.72 21.87
C TYR A 165 -12.25 17.56 23.20
N THR A 166 -11.82 18.67 23.80
CA THR A 166 -11.12 18.67 25.09
C THR A 166 -11.78 19.67 26.03
N VAL A 167 -12.00 19.26 27.27
CA VAL A 167 -12.52 20.14 28.31
C VAL A 167 -11.82 19.87 29.64
N SER A 168 -11.57 20.94 30.38
CA SER A 168 -11.07 20.87 31.77
C SER A 168 -12.06 21.55 32.69
N ASP A 169 -12.26 20.98 33.89
CA ASP A 169 -13.02 21.60 34.99
C ASP A 169 -12.23 22.70 35.69
N SER A 170 -12.80 23.27 36.75
CA SER A 170 -12.15 24.28 37.58
C SER A 170 -11.06 23.73 38.51
N SER A 171 -11.07 22.43 38.77
CA SER A 171 -10.12 21.69 39.62
C SER A 171 -8.88 21.24 38.84
N GLY A 172 -8.93 21.29 37.50
CA GLY A 172 -7.84 20.96 36.58
C GLY A 172 -7.89 19.53 36.03
N ASN A 173 -8.97 18.77 36.28
CA ASN A 173 -9.16 17.47 35.65
C ASN A 173 -9.60 17.68 34.21
N GLU A 174 -9.07 16.84 33.29
CA GLU A 174 -9.27 17.00 31.85
C GLU A 174 -9.78 15.72 31.19
N THR A 175 -10.68 15.88 30.24
CA THR A 175 -11.15 14.81 29.36
C THR A 175 -11.01 15.21 27.90
N SER A 176 -10.65 14.24 27.07
CA SER A 176 -10.57 14.39 25.63
C SER A 176 -11.27 13.23 24.94
N VAL A 177 -12.10 13.50 23.92
CA VAL A 177 -12.74 12.52 23.05
C VAL A 177 -12.55 12.94 21.59
N GLU A 178 -12.47 11.96 20.69
CA GLU A 178 -12.35 12.21 19.26
C GLU A 178 -13.61 11.73 18.54
N ARG A 179 -14.14 12.57 17.63
CA ARG A 179 -15.11 12.17 16.63
C ARG A 179 -14.35 11.86 15.36
N ILE A 180 -14.49 10.62 14.87
CA ILE A 180 -13.92 10.20 13.60
C ILE A 180 -14.81 10.73 12.49
N VAL A 181 -14.26 11.58 11.65
CA VAL A 181 -14.87 12.05 10.40
C VAL A 181 -14.26 11.21 9.29
N ILE A 182 -15.00 10.20 8.85
CA ILE A 182 -14.51 9.29 7.81
C ILE A 182 -14.50 10.05 6.50
N GLY A 183 -13.33 10.45 6.04
CA GLY A 183 -13.08 11.00 4.72
C GLY A 183 -13.23 9.95 3.61
N PRO A 184 -13.14 10.35 2.32
CA PRO A 184 -13.08 9.43 1.21
C PRO A 184 -11.89 8.49 1.36
N PRO A 185 -11.91 7.33 0.69
CA PRO A 185 -10.77 6.43 0.69
C PRO A 185 -9.54 7.12 0.09
N VAL A 186 -8.36 6.72 0.54
CA VAL A 186 -7.08 7.15 -0.02
C VAL A 186 -6.68 6.15 -1.10
N LEU A 187 -6.29 6.65 -2.28
CA LEU A 187 -5.78 5.86 -3.40
C LEU A 187 -4.42 6.41 -3.82
N THR A 188 -3.42 5.56 -3.78
CA THR A 188 -2.03 5.91 -4.15
C THR A 188 -1.58 5.01 -5.28
N LEU A 189 -1.07 5.58 -6.38
CA LEU A 189 -0.46 4.84 -7.46
C LEU A 189 1.02 4.57 -7.15
N SER A 190 1.48 3.35 -7.38
CA SER A 190 2.89 2.99 -7.27
C SER A 190 3.63 3.39 -8.55
N GLY A 191 4.88 3.86 -8.43
CA GLY A 191 5.67 4.34 -9.55
C GLY A 191 5.19 5.69 -10.11
N ASP A 192 5.64 6.01 -11.32
CA ASP A 192 5.32 7.28 -11.96
C ASP A 192 3.89 7.32 -12.50
N THR A 193 3.27 8.47 -12.41
CA THR A 193 1.93 8.73 -12.99
C THR A 193 2.02 9.15 -14.47
N GLU A 194 3.17 9.59 -14.92
CA GLU A 194 3.48 9.89 -16.30
C GLU A 194 4.47 8.83 -16.81
N LEU A 195 4.04 7.95 -17.70
CA LEU A 195 4.86 6.89 -18.25
C LEU A 195 5.11 7.09 -19.75
N GLU A 196 6.35 6.90 -20.18
CA GLU A 196 6.68 6.71 -21.58
C GLU A 196 7.05 5.23 -21.79
N LEU A 197 6.30 4.54 -22.66
CA LEU A 197 6.47 3.13 -22.94
C LEU A 197 6.80 2.95 -24.43
N VAL A 198 7.78 2.11 -24.73
CA VAL A 198 7.97 1.63 -26.09
C VAL A 198 6.85 0.64 -26.40
N ALA A 199 6.21 0.75 -27.56
CA ALA A 199 5.14 -0.14 -27.99
C ALA A 199 5.56 -1.61 -27.79
N SER A 200 4.72 -2.38 -27.09
CA SER A 200 5.00 -3.76 -26.71
C SER A 200 3.68 -4.49 -26.47
N PRO A 201 3.59 -5.79 -26.79
CA PRO A 201 2.40 -6.57 -26.45
C PRO A 201 2.28 -6.86 -24.95
N ARG A 202 3.32 -6.53 -24.17
CA ARG A 202 3.42 -6.82 -22.74
C ARG A 202 3.50 -5.50 -21.96
N PHE A 203 2.59 -5.30 -21.04
CA PHE A 203 2.59 -4.21 -20.08
C PHE A 203 2.37 -4.78 -18.68
N GLU A 204 3.21 -4.37 -17.77
CA GLU A 204 3.04 -4.68 -16.34
C GLU A 204 2.61 -3.40 -15.62
N GLU A 205 1.45 -3.46 -14.98
CA GLU A 205 0.96 -2.38 -14.13
C GLU A 205 1.90 -2.19 -12.93
N PRO A 206 2.47 -0.98 -12.70
CA PRO A 206 3.39 -0.73 -11.58
C PRO A 206 2.76 -0.93 -10.19
N GLY A 207 1.43 -0.93 -10.14
CA GLY A 207 0.69 -1.18 -8.91
C GLY A 207 0.00 0.05 -8.34
N TYR A 208 -0.78 -0.20 -7.30
CA TYR A 208 -1.53 0.80 -6.55
C TYR A 208 -1.92 0.24 -5.19
N GLU A 209 -2.24 1.13 -4.25
CA GLU A 209 -2.74 0.79 -2.92
C GLU A 209 -3.92 1.70 -2.59
N ALA A 210 -4.90 1.15 -1.88
CA ALA A 210 -6.05 1.91 -1.41
C ALA A 210 -6.47 1.49 0.00
N HIS A 211 -6.84 2.48 0.83
CA HIS A 211 -7.38 2.22 2.17
C HIS A 211 -8.50 3.20 2.50
N ASP A 212 -9.37 2.83 3.44
CA ASP A 212 -10.32 3.77 4.04
C ASP A 212 -9.62 4.67 5.08
N ALA A 213 -10.37 5.62 5.65
CA ALA A 213 -9.85 6.54 6.67
C ALA A 213 -9.43 5.85 7.98
N GLN A 214 -9.83 4.60 8.21
CA GLN A 214 -9.42 3.78 9.35
C GLN A 214 -8.19 2.91 9.05
N GLY A 215 -7.67 2.96 7.81
CA GLY A 215 -6.54 2.17 7.35
C GLY A 215 -6.89 0.74 6.93
N ASN A 216 -8.18 0.41 6.76
CA ASN A 216 -8.58 -0.89 6.22
C ASN A 216 -8.24 -0.95 4.72
N ASP A 217 -7.69 -2.08 4.28
CA ASP A 217 -7.28 -2.29 2.89
C ASP A 217 -8.48 -2.37 1.94
N LEU A 218 -8.51 -1.48 0.96
CA LEU A 218 -9.47 -1.43 -0.15
C LEU A 218 -8.82 -1.72 -1.51
N THR A 219 -7.54 -2.10 -1.57
CA THR A 219 -6.76 -2.30 -2.81
C THR A 219 -7.47 -3.26 -3.77
N GLY A 220 -8.05 -4.33 -3.25
CA GLY A 220 -8.83 -5.30 -4.04
C GLY A 220 -10.15 -4.77 -4.62
N ARG A 221 -10.58 -3.56 -4.26
CA ARG A 221 -11.79 -2.89 -4.77
C ARG A 221 -11.50 -1.85 -5.85
N VAL A 222 -10.22 -1.57 -6.12
CA VAL A 222 -9.85 -0.60 -7.15
C VAL A 222 -10.30 -1.10 -8.51
N GLN A 223 -10.98 -0.25 -9.24
CA GLN A 223 -11.37 -0.47 -10.63
C GLN A 223 -10.51 0.40 -11.53
N ILE A 224 -10.02 -0.21 -12.62
CA ILE A 224 -9.23 0.49 -13.63
C ILE A 224 -10.09 0.59 -14.89
N SER A 225 -10.11 1.77 -15.49
CA SER A 225 -10.82 2.06 -16.73
C SER A 225 -9.96 2.91 -17.65
N GLY A 226 -10.21 2.83 -18.96
CA GLY A 226 -9.49 3.53 -20.01
C GLY A 226 -9.24 2.59 -21.20
N ASP A 227 -9.20 3.14 -22.41
CA ASP A 227 -9.00 2.37 -23.65
C ASP A 227 -7.50 2.21 -23.94
N PHE A 228 -6.74 1.70 -22.97
CA PHE A 228 -5.29 1.54 -23.09
C PHE A 228 -4.94 0.28 -23.87
N CYS A 229 -4.07 0.48 -24.89
CA CYS A 229 -3.50 -0.61 -25.67
C CYS A 229 -1.98 -0.44 -25.76
N PRO A 230 -1.18 -1.33 -25.14
CA PRO A 230 0.26 -1.12 -25.00
C PRO A 230 1.07 -1.29 -26.29
N TYR A 231 0.49 -1.85 -27.35
CA TYR A 231 1.12 -2.00 -28.66
C TYR A 231 0.67 -0.93 -29.69
N LEU A 232 -0.31 -0.09 -29.37
CA LEU A 232 -0.71 1.00 -30.23
C LEU A 232 -0.05 2.30 -29.79
N VAL A 233 0.68 2.93 -30.70
CA VAL A 233 1.31 4.23 -30.46
C VAL A 233 0.25 5.29 -30.22
N GLY A 234 0.38 6.03 -29.12
CA GLY A 234 -0.59 7.06 -28.73
C GLY A 234 -0.46 7.45 -27.26
N SER A 235 -1.29 8.41 -26.84
CA SER A 235 -1.38 8.86 -25.46
C SER A 235 -2.67 8.35 -24.85
N TYR A 236 -2.57 7.74 -23.69
CA TYR A 236 -3.65 7.07 -22.97
C TYR A 236 -3.75 7.59 -21.57
N THR A 237 -4.93 7.48 -20.98
CA THR A 237 -5.17 7.74 -19.56
C THR A 237 -5.86 6.54 -18.96
N LEU A 238 -5.25 5.94 -17.94
CA LEU A 238 -5.89 4.97 -17.06
C LEU A 238 -6.43 5.69 -15.83
N THR A 239 -7.72 5.53 -15.58
CA THR A 239 -8.39 6.06 -14.39
C THR A 239 -8.60 4.92 -13.39
N TYR A 240 -8.00 5.07 -12.23
CA TYR A 240 -8.16 4.19 -11.08
C TYR A 240 -9.23 4.78 -10.18
N SER A 241 -10.16 3.97 -9.71
CA SER A 241 -11.23 4.42 -8.81
C SER A 241 -11.44 3.41 -7.69
N VAL A 242 -11.65 3.90 -6.47
CA VAL A 242 -12.00 3.09 -5.32
C VAL A 242 -13.18 3.71 -4.59
N THR A 243 -14.15 2.90 -4.20
CA THR A 243 -15.35 3.32 -3.48
C THR A 243 -15.39 2.65 -2.11
N SER A 244 -15.59 3.47 -1.07
CA SER A 244 -15.78 2.99 0.30
C SER A 244 -17.15 2.32 0.49
N ASP A 245 -17.35 1.67 1.65
CA ASP A 245 -18.66 1.07 2.01
C ASP A 245 -19.78 2.12 2.16
N ARG A 246 -19.43 3.40 2.35
CA ARG A 246 -20.36 4.52 2.43
C ARG A 246 -20.70 5.14 1.07
N GLY A 247 -20.03 4.73 0.01
CA GLY A 247 -20.25 5.26 -1.33
C GLY A 247 -19.35 6.41 -1.76
N ASP A 248 -18.39 6.83 -0.90
CA ASP A 248 -17.41 7.84 -1.29
C ASP A 248 -16.40 7.24 -2.26
N THR A 249 -16.09 7.99 -3.33
CA THR A 249 -15.19 7.55 -4.38
C THR A 249 -13.99 8.47 -4.50
N THR A 250 -12.80 7.88 -4.55
CA THR A 250 -11.55 8.56 -4.89
C THR A 250 -11.03 8.04 -6.22
N THR A 251 -10.50 8.92 -7.04
CA THR A 251 -9.90 8.60 -8.34
C THR A 251 -8.46 9.09 -8.41
N ALA A 252 -7.65 8.36 -9.18
CA ALA A 252 -6.30 8.76 -9.56
C ALA A 252 -6.10 8.43 -11.05
N GLU A 253 -5.19 9.14 -11.72
CA GLU A 253 -4.95 8.93 -13.15
C GLU A 253 -3.48 8.61 -13.40
N ARG A 254 -3.22 7.73 -14.36
CA ARG A 254 -1.91 7.44 -14.93
C ARG A 254 -1.96 7.77 -16.41
N HIS A 255 -1.11 8.67 -16.86
CA HIS A 255 -0.96 9.03 -18.26
C HIS A 255 0.18 8.22 -18.88
N ILE A 256 -0.12 7.58 -20.00
CA ILE A 256 0.80 6.66 -20.65
C ILE A 256 0.98 7.14 -22.08
N ASN A 257 2.22 7.45 -22.45
CA ASN A 257 2.60 7.78 -23.84
C ASN A 257 3.31 6.58 -24.45
N VAL A 258 2.65 5.88 -25.36
CA VAL A 258 3.24 4.76 -26.09
C VAL A 258 3.96 5.31 -27.32
N VAL A 259 5.27 5.07 -27.40
CA VAL A 259 6.13 5.52 -28.51
C VAL A 259 6.61 4.32 -29.35
N PRO A 260 6.91 4.53 -30.65
CA PRO A 260 7.41 3.45 -31.49
C PRO A 260 8.83 3.03 -31.09
N ALA A 261 9.10 1.73 -31.20
CA ALA A 261 10.46 1.21 -31.10
C ALA A 261 11.31 1.68 -32.28
N GLN A 262 12.59 1.85 -32.03
CA GLN A 262 13.56 2.07 -33.11
C GLN A 262 14.04 0.72 -33.68
N GLN A 263 14.02 0.58 -34.99
CA GLN A 263 14.58 -0.59 -35.68
C GLN A 263 15.89 -0.23 -36.37
N PRO A 264 16.85 -1.16 -36.44
CA PRO A 264 18.04 -0.95 -37.25
C PRO A 264 17.68 -0.99 -38.75
N ASP A 265 18.40 -0.19 -39.52
CA ASP A 265 18.28 -0.20 -40.98
C ASP A 265 18.64 -1.57 -41.56
N SER A 266 17.94 -1.95 -42.61
CA SER A 266 18.28 -3.16 -43.39
C SER A 266 19.56 -2.93 -44.21
N VAL A 267 20.49 -3.85 -44.06
CA VAL A 267 21.77 -3.82 -44.80
C VAL A 267 21.82 -4.99 -45.75
N LYS A 268 22.19 -4.72 -47.01
CA LYS A 268 22.45 -5.81 -47.96
C LYS A 268 23.75 -6.53 -47.58
N PRO A 269 23.81 -7.86 -47.76
CA PRO A 269 25.01 -8.61 -47.46
C PRO A 269 26.17 -8.22 -48.38
N ASP A 270 27.39 -8.26 -47.86
CA ASP A 270 28.61 -7.93 -48.62
C ASP A 270 28.76 -8.83 -49.83
N ASN A 271 28.44 -10.12 -49.70
CA ASN A 271 28.38 -11.02 -50.84
C ASN A 271 26.98 -10.95 -51.47
N PRO A 272 26.82 -10.42 -52.68
CA PRO A 272 25.52 -10.35 -53.37
C PRO A 272 24.96 -11.74 -53.74
N LYS A 273 25.71 -12.81 -53.49
CA LYS A 273 25.30 -14.20 -53.58
C LYS A 273 25.12 -14.80 -52.18
N THR A 274 24.39 -14.14 -51.27
CA THR A 274 24.03 -14.73 -50.00
C THR A 274 22.66 -15.36 -50.07
N ILE A 275 22.58 -16.60 -49.57
CA ILE A 275 21.33 -17.36 -49.41
C ILE A 275 20.97 -17.38 -47.95
N TYR A 276 19.75 -16.90 -47.62
CA TYR A 276 19.10 -17.08 -46.35
C TYR A 276 18.10 -18.26 -46.52
N LEU A 277 18.46 -19.41 -45.98
CA LEU A 277 17.52 -20.55 -45.91
C LEU A 277 16.57 -20.30 -44.76
N THR A 278 15.27 -20.31 -45.04
CA THR A 278 14.24 -20.13 -43.99
C THR A 278 13.22 -21.25 -44.04
N PHE A 279 12.78 -21.69 -42.87
CA PHE A 279 11.89 -22.84 -42.70
C PHE A 279 10.70 -22.41 -41.85
N ASP A 280 9.49 -22.59 -42.37
CA ASP A 280 8.23 -22.26 -41.72
C ASP A 280 7.53 -23.51 -41.17
N ASP A 281 6.54 -23.34 -40.29
CA ASP A 281 5.63 -24.32 -39.71
C ASP A 281 6.27 -25.34 -38.75
N GLY A 282 7.59 -25.38 -38.63
CA GLY A 282 8.29 -26.26 -37.71
C GLY A 282 8.22 -25.81 -36.24
N PRO A 283 8.83 -26.61 -35.35
CA PRO A 283 9.54 -27.86 -35.60
C PRO A 283 8.61 -29.02 -35.93
N GLY A 284 9.17 -30.03 -36.60
CA GLY A 284 8.44 -31.24 -36.95
C GLY A 284 9.35 -32.46 -37.10
N PRO A 285 8.81 -33.56 -37.63
CA PRO A 285 9.51 -34.86 -37.65
C PRO A 285 10.83 -34.88 -38.44
N TYR A 286 11.07 -33.91 -39.32
CA TYR A 286 12.28 -33.81 -40.12
C TYR A 286 13.25 -32.74 -39.67
N THR A 287 12.90 -31.91 -38.68
CA THR A 287 13.74 -30.78 -38.18
C THR A 287 15.09 -31.30 -37.65
N ALA A 288 15.11 -32.41 -36.90
CA ALA A 288 16.37 -32.97 -36.40
C ALA A 288 17.31 -33.38 -37.55
N GLN A 289 16.78 -34.02 -38.63
CA GLN A 289 17.56 -34.37 -39.82
C GLN A 289 18.08 -33.13 -40.54
N LEU A 290 17.27 -32.08 -40.64
CA LEU A 290 17.66 -30.78 -41.23
C LEU A 290 18.82 -30.17 -40.44
N LEU A 291 18.75 -30.10 -39.14
CA LEU A 291 19.81 -29.56 -38.25
C LEU A 291 21.11 -30.36 -38.43
N ASP A 292 21.06 -31.68 -38.53
CA ASP A 292 22.23 -32.55 -38.80
C ASP A 292 22.90 -32.21 -40.15
N VAL A 293 22.11 -31.92 -41.20
CA VAL A 293 22.63 -31.50 -42.51
C VAL A 293 23.29 -30.13 -42.41
N LEU A 294 22.60 -29.13 -41.79
CA LEU A 294 23.12 -27.77 -41.64
C LEU A 294 24.44 -27.75 -40.83
N ALA A 295 24.50 -28.51 -39.73
CA ALA A 295 25.70 -28.66 -38.91
C ALA A 295 26.89 -29.23 -39.71
N ARG A 296 26.65 -30.30 -40.55
CA ARG A 296 27.68 -30.92 -41.36
C ARG A 296 28.38 -29.96 -42.33
N TYR A 297 27.63 -29.00 -42.85
CA TYR A 297 28.15 -27.98 -43.79
C TYR A 297 28.53 -26.67 -43.09
N GLY A 298 28.30 -26.51 -41.79
CA GLY A 298 28.53 -25.28 -41.05
C GLY A 298 27.62 -24.10 -41.49
N VAL A 299 26.48 -24.44 -42.09
CA VAL A 299 25.48 -23.47 -42.59
C VAL A 299 24.51 -23.08 -41.50
N LYS A 300 24.19 -21.78 -41.38
CA LYS A 300 23.15 -21.28 -40.49
C LYS A 300 21.90 -20.91 -41.28
N ALA A 301 20.74 -21.10 -40.67
CA ALA A 301 19.40 -20.91 -41.22
C ALA A 301 18.50 -20.17 -40.24
N THR A 302 17.29 -19.83 -40.65
CA THR A 302 16.27 -19.22 -39.80
C THR A 302 15.02 -20.10 -39.75
N PHE A 303 14.50 -20.31 -38.58
CA PHE A 303 13.30 -21.12 -38.36
C PHE A 303 12.18 -20.21 -37.86
N PHE A 304 11.11 -20.08 -38.64
CA PHE A 304 9.87 -19.42 -38.27
C PHE A 304 8.93 -20.48 -37.65
N VAL A 305 8.94 -20.51 -36.34
CA VAL A 305 8.39 -21.67 -35.59
C VAL A 305 6.93 -21.46 -35.18
N THR A 306 6.23 -22.58 -35.05
CA THR A 306 4.85 -22.73 -34.55
C THR A 306 4.79 -23.76 -33.42
N ALA A 307 3.66 -23.86 -32.71
CA ALA A 307 3.41 -24.92 -31.74
C ALA A 307 2.56 -26.06 -32.29
N LEU A 308 2.47 -26.23 -33.61
CA LEU A 308 1.64 -27.24 -34.26
C LEU A 308 2.05 -28.71 -33.90
N ASN A 309 3.31 -28.92 -33.56
CA ASN A 309 3.87 -30.26 -33.30
C ASN A 309 4.65 -30.25 -31.98
N SER A 310 3.95 -30.14 -30.84
CA SER A 310 4.53 -30.03 -29.50
C SER A 310 5.53 -31.14 -29.14
N ASP A 311 5.45 -32.31 -29.75
CA ASP A 311 6.39 -33.40 -29.54
C ASP A 311 7.82 -33.07 -30.00
N TYR A 312 8.02 -32.01 -30.76
CA TYR A 312 9.31 -31.58 -31.31
C TYR A 312 9.77 -30.21 -30.82
N GLU A 313 9.11 -29.61 -29.83
CA GLU A 313 9.43 -28.27 -29.33
C GLU A 313 10.89 -28.10 -28.87
N ASP A 314 11.49 -29.17 -28.33
CA ASP A 314 12.89 -29.22 -27.93
C ASP A 314 13.87 -28.92 -29.08
N MET A 315 13.45 -29.09 -30.34
CA MET A 315 14.22 -28.76 -31.53
C MET A 315 14.39 -27.24 -31.69
N ILE A 316 13.51 -26.40 -31.11
CA ILE A 316 13.68 -24.93 -31.06
C ILE A 316 14.96 -24.60 -30.28
N GLY A 317 15.06 -25.15 -29.05
CA GLY A 317 16.26 -24.97 -28.22
C GLY A 317 17.52 -25.54 -28.86
N ARG A 318 17.43 -26.71 -29.55
CA ARG A 318 18.54 -27.27 -30.30
C ARG A 318 19.00 -26.34 -31.42
N ALA A 319 18.09 -25.85 -32.26
CA ALA A 319 18.39 -24.97 -33.37
C ALA A 319 19.05 -23.67 -32.88
N TYR A 320 18.52 -23.07 -31.82
CA TYR A 320 19.10 -21.89 -31.18
C TYR A 320 20.51 -22.13 -30.67
N ASN A 321 20.75 -23.22 -29.95
CA ASN A 321 22.07 -23.58 -29.40
C ASN A 321 23.10 -23.91 -30.50
N GLU A 322 22.66 -24.38 -31.67
CA GLU A 322 23.50 -24.60 -32.86
C GLU A 322 23.76 -23.30 -33.64
N GLY A 323 23.21 -22.13 -33.18
CA GLY A 323 23.47 -20.81 -33.77
C GLY A 323 22.60 -20.48 -34.96
N HIS A 324 21.44 -21.08 -35.09
CA HIS A 324 20.39 -20.68 -36.04
C HIS A 324 19.54 -19.55 -35.43
N SER A 325 18.88 -18.75 -36.27
CA SER A 325 17.91 -17.76 -35.83
C SER A 325 16.54 -18.41 -35.64
N ILE A 326 15.90 -18.09 -34.50
CA ILE A 326 14.54 -18.48 -34.22
C ILE A 326 13.63 -17.27 -34.37
N ALA A 327 12.51 -17.42 -35.05
CA ALA A 327 11.56 -16.37 -35.37
C ALA A 327 10.13 -16.85 -35.17
N VAL A 328 9.22 -15.92 -34.89
CA VAL A 328 7.80 -16.25 -34.61
C VAL A 328 7.03 -16.46 -35.91
N HIS A 329 6.24 -17.57 -35.98
CA HIS A 329 5.27 -17.83 -37.05
C HIS A 329 3.85 -18.08 -36.54
N THR A 330 3.50 -17.46 -35.41
CA THR A 330 2.30 -17.67 -34.61
C THR A 330 2.24 -19.06 -33.92
N TYR A 331 1.38 -19.18 -32.93
CA TYR A 331 1.24 -20.44 -32.14
C TYR A 331 0.43 -21.49 -32.90
N SER A 332 -0.77 -21.07 -33.34
CA SER A 332 -1.75 -22.02 -33.90
C SER A 332 -1.73 -22.11 -35.40
N HIS A 333 -1.16 -21.13 -36.12
CA HIS A 333 -1.22 -21.02 -37.57
C HIS A 333 -2.64 -21.14 -38.15
N ASP A 334 -3.67 -20.85 -37.33
CA ASP A 334 -5.09 -20.86 -37.77
C ASP A 334 -5.47 -19.49 -38.32
N TYR A 335 -5.55 -19.36 -39.63
CA TYR A 335 -5.88 -18.11 -40.31
C TYR A 335 -7.20 -17.51 -39.86
N GLY A 336 -8.22 -18.36 -39.56
CA GLY A 336 -9.53 -17.90 -39.10
C GLY A 336 -9.47 -17.27 -37.72
N LYS A 337 -8.53 -17.74 -36.88
CA LYS A 337 -8.27 -17.22 -35.54
C LYS A 337 -7.37 -16.00 -35.57
N ILE A 338 -6.15 -16.15 -36.13
CA ILE A 338 -5.10 -15.13 -36.01
C ILE A 338 -5.43 -13.83 -36.77
N TYR A 339 -6.22 -13.88 -37.83
CA TYR A 339 -6.61 -12.69 -38.60
C TYR A 339 -8.01 -12.18 -38.26
N ALA A 340 -8.65 -12.72 -37.21
CA ALA A 340 -9.98 -12.27 -36.77
C ALA A 340 -9.94 -10.85 -36.18
N SER A 341 -8.89 -10.51 -35.44
CA SER A 341 -8.62 -9.15 -34.92
C SER A 341 -7.14 -9.01 -34.57
N GLU A 342 -6.70 -7.80 -34.28
CA GLU A 342 -5.35 -7.53 -33.80
C GLU A 342 -5.10 -8.21 -32.44
N GLU A 343 -6.08 -8.18 -31.53
CA GLU A 343 -5.98 -8.83 -30.23
C GLU A 343 -5.80 -10.34 -30.38
N ALA A 344 -6.59 -10.99 -31.26
CA ALA A 344 -6.50 -12.42 -31.52
C ALA A 344 -5.14 -12.79 -32.13
N PHE A 345 -4.59 -11.93 -32.97
CA PHE A 345 -3.25 -12.12 -33.54
C PHE A 345 -2.20 -12.07 -32.43
N PHE A 346 -2.22 -11.02 -31.56
CA PHE A 346 -1.20 -10.87 -30.53
C PHE A 346 -1.34 -11.88 -29.40
N GLU A 347 -2.54 -12.34 -29.07
CA GLU A 347 -2.73 -13.47 -28.16
C GLU A 347 -1.98 -14.72 -28.65
N ASP A 348 -2.17 -15.06 -29.93
CA ASP A 348 -1.55 -16.25 -30.56
C ASP A 348 -0.04 -16.04 -30.78
N PHE A 349 0.37 -14.83 -31.19
CA PHE A 349 1.77 -14.47 -31.38
C PHE A 349 2.57 -14.54 -30.06
N ASN A 350 2.03 -13.93 -28.98
CA ASN A 350 2.67 -13.93 -27.68
C ASN A 350 2.79 -15.34 -27.08
N ALA A 351 1.78 -16.19 -27.32
CA ALA A 351 1.85 -17.59 -26.89
C ALA A 351 3.04 -18.33 -27.54
N MET A 352 3.36 -18.01 -28.83
CA MET A 352 4.53 -18.58 -29.47
C MET A 352 5.83 -17.98 -28.98
N GLU A 353 5.84 -16.68 -28.67
CA GLU A 353 7.02 -16.04 -28.04
C GLU A 353 7.34 -16.69 -26.68
N ASP A 354 6.32 -17.05 -25.90
CA ASP A 354 6.53 -17.71 -24.61
C ASP A 354 7.16 -19.09 -24.78
N VAL A 355 6.71 -19.87 -25.78
CA VAL A 355 7.36 -21.15 -26.13
C VAL A 355 8.82 -20.95 -26.56
N ILE A 356 9.09 -19.95 -27.39
CA ILE A 356 10.47 -19.63 -27.81
C ILE A 356 11.32 -19.26 -26.57
N TYR A 357 10.79 -18.41 -25.69
CA TYR A 357 11.49 -18.04 -24.47
C TYR A 357 11.77 -19.23 -23.55
N GLU A 358 10.81 -20.14 -23.38
CA GLU A 358 10.99 -21.35 -22.58
C GLU A 358 12.12 -22.24 -23.13
N GLN A 359 12.27 -22.31 -24.45
CA GLN A 359 13.27 -23.13 -25.13
C GLN A 359 14.65 -22.46 -25.27
N THR A 360 14.70 -21.14 -25.32
CA THR A 360 15.94 -20.39 -25.65
C THR A 360 16.42 -19.45 -24.53
N GLY A 361 15.55 -19.04 -23.64
CA GLY A 361 15.80 -17.99 -22.63
C GLY A 361 15.74 -16.56 -23.17
N GLU A 362 15.39 -16.36 -24.44
CA GLU A 362 15.35 -15.04 -25.09
C GLU A 362 14.09 -14.86 -25.93
N TYR A 363 13.58 -13.61 -25.99
CA TYR A 363 12.54 -13.21 -26.92
C TYR A 363 13.17 -12.78 -28.25
N THR A 364 12.55 -13.16 -29.36
CA THR A 364 12.98 -12.75 -30.69
C THR A 364 12.24 -11.51 -31.18
N LYS A 365 12.87 -10.75 -32.06
CA LYS A 365 12.23 -9.65 -32.81
C LYS A 365 12.04 -9.97 -34.29
N LEU A 366 12.24 -11.21 -34.66
CA LEU A 366 12.06 -11.70 -36.04
C LEU A 366 10.73 -12.43 -36.16
N CYS A 367 9.98 -12.20 -37.21
CA CYS A 367 8.73 -12.90 -37.46
C CYS A 367 8.41 -13.04 -38.96
N ARG A 368 7.49 -13.92 -39.25
CA ARG A 368 6.85 -14.05 -40.58
C ARG A 368 5.37 -14.24 -40.38
N PHE A 369 4.56 -13.49 -41.12
CA PHE A 369 3.11 -13.68 -41.11
C PHE A 369 2.75 -14.99 -41.79
N PRO A 370 1.87 -15.84 -41.21
CA PRO A 370 1.30 -17.00 -41.88
C PRO A 370 0.70 -16.65 -43.25
N GLY A 371 1.22 -17.32 -44.30
CA GLY A 371 0.88 -17.00 -45.70
C GLY A 371 1.54 -15.74 -46.28
N GLY A 372 2.47 -15.08 -45.55
CA GLY A 372 3.17 -13.86 -45.96
C GLY A 372 2.34 -12.59 -45.81
N SER A 373 3.00 -11.42 -45.91
CA SER A 373 2.32 -10.12 -45.79
C SER A 373 1.34 -9.83 -46.93
N SER A 374 1.46 -10.49 -48.05
CA SER A 374 0.58 -10.39 -49.22
C SER A 374 -0.55 -11.42 -49.24
N ASN A 375 -0.78 -12.15 -48.15
CA ASN A 375 -1.78 -13.20 -48.13
C ASN A 375 -3.19 -12.68 -48.45
N THR A 376 -4.00 -13.57 -49.02
CA THR A 376 -5.42 -13.31 -49.30
C THR A 376 -6.36 -14.01 -48.33
N VAL A 377 -5.84 -14.89 -47.46
CA VAL A 377 -6.64 -15.63 -46.48
C VAL A 377 -7.20 -14.74 -45.39
N SER A 378 -6.62 -13.56 -45.16
CA SER A 378 -7.06 -12.55 -44.19
C SER A 378 -8.18 -11.62 -44.71
N GLN A 379 -8.61 -11.75 -45.98
CA GLN A 379 -9.56 -10.82 -46.63
C GLN A 379 -10.95 -10.76 -45.97
N PHE A 380 -11.28 -11.72 -45.11
CA PHE A 380 -12.51 -11.67 -44.30
C PHE A 380 -12.50 -10.55 -43.24
N ASN A 381 -11.30 -10.04 -42.90
CA ASN A 381 -11.10 -8.86 -42.03
C ASN A 381 -10.34 -7.77 -42.82
N PRO A 382 -11.05 -6.86 -43.53
CA PRO A 382 -10.42 -5.88 -44.40
C PRO A 382 -9.46 -4.96 -43.66
N GLY A 383 -8.26 -4.79 -44.20
CA GLY A 383 -7.22 -3.92 -43.69
C GLY A 383 -6.42 -4.49 -42.50
N VAL A 384 -6.70 -5.73 -42.06
CA VAL A 384 -6.01 -6.32 -40.90
C VAL A 384 -4.50 -6.44 -41.12
N MET A 385 -4.06 -6.83 -42.35
CA MET A 385 -2.64 -6.95 -42.62
C MET A 385 -1.91 -5.62 -42.58
N SER A 386 -2.50 -4.54 -43.12
CA SER A 386 -1.94 -3.20 -43.02
C SER A 386 -1.77 -2.76 -41.58
N ARG A 387 -2.80 -2.95 -40.73
CA ARG A 387 -2.74 -2.59 -39.30
C ARG A 387 -1.72 -3.44 -38.55
N LEU A 388 -1.66 -4.76 -38.79
CA LEU A 388 -0.69 -5.66 -38.15
C LEU A 388 0.75 -5.30 -38.52
N VAL A 389 1.01 -4.97 -39.80
CA VAL A 389 2.35 -4.54 -40.24
C VAL A 389 2.78 -3.24 -39.55
N ASP A 390 1.86 -2.25 -39.44
CA ASP A 390 2.15 -1.00 -38.73
C ASP A 390 2.43 -1.22 -37.26
N ILE A 391 1.62 -2.03 -36.59
CA ILE A 391 1.80 -2.35 -35.18
C ILE A 391 3.12 -3.11 -34.95
N MET A 392 3.41 -4.14 -35.74
CA MET A 392 4.65 -4.93 -35.64
C MET A 392 5.89 -4.05 -35.80
N ASN A 393 5.88 -3.13 -36.80
CA ASN A 393 6.95 -2.17 -37.00
C ASN A 393 7.10 -1.26 -35.77
N ASN A 394 6.02 -0.71 -35.25
CA ASN A 394 6.04 0.15 -34.04
C ASN A 394 6.54 -0.59 -32.79
N MET A 395 6.31 -1.89 -32.69
CA MET A 395 6.86 -2.73 -31.59
C MET A 395 8.31 -3.17 -31.84
N GLY A 396 8.90 -2.77 -32.94
CA GLY A 396 10.28 -3.10 -33.28
C GLY A 396 10.48 -4.53 -33.82
N TYR A 397 9.40 -5.21 -34.19
CA TYR A 397 9.53 -6.51 -34.85
C TYR A 397 9.87 -6.32 -36.32
N LYS A 398 10.75 -7.18 -36.85
CA LYS A 398 11.11 -7.25 -38.24
C LYS A 398 10.47 -8.46 -38.87
N TYR A 399 9.50 -8.22 -39.79
CA TYR A 399 8.87 -9.29 -40.50
C TYR A 399 9.59 -9.56 -41.84
N PHE A 400 9.56 -10.82 -42.28
CA PHE A 400 10.23 -11.28 -43.50
C PHE A 400 9.23 -11.99 -44.41
N ASP A 401 9.20 -11.61 -45.67
CA ASP A 401 8.62 -12.43 -46.73
C ASP A 401 9.76 -13.22 -47.41
N TRP A 402 9.67 -13.47 -48.69
CA TRP A 402 10.66 -14.22 -49.46
C TRP A 402 10.77 -13.68 -50.88
N ASN A 403 11.89 -13.93 -51.58
CA ASN A 403 12.05 -13.64 -52.98
C ASN A 403 12.42 -14.90 -53.79
N VAL A 404 12.50 -16.05 -53.11
CA VAL A 404 12.65 -17.37 -53.70
C VAL A 404 11.67 -18.31 -53.02
N ASP A 405 10.75 -18.89 -53.80
CA ASP A 405 9.78 -19.83 -53.33
C ASP A 405 10.14 -21.26 -53.80
N SER A 406 10.26 -22.19 -52.88
CA SER A 406 10.50 -23.57 -53.19
C SER A 406 9.26 -24.31 -53.75
N ASP A 407 8.06 -23.71 -53.61
CA ASP A 407 6.74 -24.25 -53.92
C ASP A 407 6.43 -25.58 -53.15
N ASP A 408 7.09 -25.82 -52.01
CA ASP A 408 6.92 -27.05 -51.22
C ASP A 408 5.61 -27.09 -50.46
N ALA A 409 4.99 -25.95 -50.17
CA ALA A 409 3.62 -25.84 -49.67
C ALA A 409 2.59 -25.94 -50.83
N GLY A 410 3.01 -25.60 -52.07
CA GLY A 410 2.20 -25.59 -53.27
C GLY A 410 2.11 -26.95 -53.99
N HIS A 411 2.54 -26.99 -55.23
CA HIS A 411 2.39 -28.12 -56.11
C HIS A 411 3.60 -29.05 -56.12
N THR A 412 4.79 -28.59 -55.69
CA THR A 412 6.05 -29.31 -55.80
C THR A 412 6.24 -30.27 -54.61
N LYS A 413 6.20 -31.60 -54.88
CA LYS A 413 6.26 -32.64 -53.84
C LYS A 413 7.43 -33.62 -54.06
N THR A 414 8.48 -33.20 -54.74
CA THR A 414 9.67 -34.02 -55.01
C THR A 414 10.95 -33.28 -54.65
N THR A 415 11.92 -34.00 -54.09
CA THR A 415 13.24 -33.46 -53.73
C THR A 415 13.92 -32.73 -54.90
N ASN A 416 13.86 -33.30 -56.11
CA ASN A 416 14.45 -32.68 -57.30
C ASN A 416 13.70 -31.41 -57.76
N GLY A 417 12.37 -31.37 -57.61
CA GLY A 417 11.57 -30.19 -57.90
C GLY A 417 11.93 -29.03 -56.96
N ILE A 418 12.01 -29.31 -55.63
CA ILE A 418 12.45 -28.31 -54.64
C ILE A 418 13.84 -27.76 -54.94
N TYR A 419 14.81 -28.65 -55.22
CA TYR A 419 16.14 -28.29 -55.65
C TYR A 419 16.12 -27.33 -56.86
N THR A 420 15.35 -27.71 -57.90
CA THR A 420 15.22 -26.87 -59.10
C THR A 420 14.61 -25.51 -58.80
N ASN A 421 13.49 -25.47 -58.10
CA ASN A 421 12.82 -24.21 -57.80
C ASN A 421 13.71 -23.25 -56.99
N VAL A 422 14.43 -23.76 -55.99
CA VAL A 422 15.35 -22.92 -55.21
C VAL A 422 16.52 -22.44 -56.02
N THR A 423 17.17 -23.29 -56.82
CA THR A 423 18.36 -22.90 -57.60
C THR A 423 18.03 -21.96 -58.75
N GLU A 424 16.93 -22.20 -59.49
CA GLU A 424 16.42 -21.26 -60.51
C GLU A 424 15.93 -19.97 -59.94
N GLY A 425 15.21 -20.03 -58.75
CA GLY A 425 14.77 -18.86 -58.02
C GLY A 425 15.93 -17.99 -57.57
N CYS A 426 17.02 -18.58 -57.09
CA CYS A 426 18.24 -17.81 -56.73
C CYS A 426 18.89 -17.13 -57.93
N TYR A 427 18.88 -17.73 -59.12
CA TYR A 427 19.33 -17.07 -60.36
C TYR A 427 18.42 -15.89 -60.71
N ALA A 428 17.10 -16.07 -60.60
CA ALA A 428 16.12 -15.01 -60.89
C ALA A 428 16.23 -13.85 -59.87
N ALA A 429 16.53 -14.15 -58.60
CA ALA A 429 16.71 -13.18 -57.53
C ALA A 429 18.05 -12.42 -57.59
N ALA A 430 18.93 -12.67 -58.53
CA ALA A 430 20.26 -12.03 -58.59
C ALA A 430 20.23 -10.49 -58.52
N GLY A 431 19.19 -9.86 -59.07
CA GLY A 431 18.99 -8.41 -59.02
C GLY A 431 18.74 -7.82 -57.63
N TYR A 432 18.29 -8.64 -56.65
CA TYR A 432 18.12 -8.22 -55.24
C TYR A 432 19.47 -8.15 -54.52
N GLY A 433 20.45 -8.99 -54.93
CA GLY A 433 21.74 -9.14 -54.26
C GLY A 433 21.69 -10.06 -53.04
N TYR A 434 20.65 -10.87 -52.91
CA TYR A 434 20.46 -11.95 -51.92
C TYR A 434 19.30 -12.85 -52.34
N CYS A 435 19.29 -14.07 -51.82
CA CYS A 435 18.17 -15.03 -51.95
C CYS A 435 17.59 -15.28 -50.56
N LEU A 436 16.34 -14.92 -50.33
CA LEU A 436 15.59 -15.27 -49.12
C LEU A 436 14.58 -16.36 -49.49
N VAL A 437 14.88 -17.58 -49.05
CA VAL A 437 14.22 -18.81 -49.56
C VAL A 437 13.15 -19.27 -48.59
N LEU A 438 11.90 -19.41 -49.04
CA LEU A 438 10.82 -20.05 -48.30
C LEU A 438 10.87 -21.57 -48.52
N GLN A 439 10.92 -22.30 -47.40
CA GLN A 439 10.76 -23.74 -47.33
C GLN A 439 10.06 -24.13 -46.02
N HIS A 440 9.69 -25.44 -45.86
CA HIS A 440 9.07 -25.95 -44.66
C HIS A 440 9.82 -27.20 -44.18
N ASP A 441 10.27 -27.19 -42.91
CA ASP A 441 11.03 -28.32 -42.33
C ASP A 441 10.13 -29.49 -41.88
N VAL A 442 8.81 -29.31 -42.00
CA VAL A 442 7.80 -30.37 -41.78
C VAL A 442 7.52 -31.21 -43.03
N LYS A 443 8.27 -30.96 -44.13
CA LYS A 443 8.13 -31.70 -45.41
C LYS A 443 9.42 -32.53 -45.69
N ASP A 444 9.28 -33.84 -45.81
CA ASP A 444 10.40 -34.78 -46.05
C ASP A 444 11.16 -34.47 -47.34
N TYR A 445 10.45 -34.18 -48.47
CA TYR A 445 11.02 -33.86 -49.78
C TYR A 445 11.72 -32.52 -49.78
N SER A 446 11.32 -31.58 -48.94
CA SER A 446 11.96 -30.29 -48.78
C SER A 446 13.27 -30.43 -47.99
N VAL A 447 13.26 -31.10 -46.87
CA VAL A 447 14.47 -31.37 -46.08
C VAL A 447 15.47 -32.22 -46.83
N ALA A 448 15.02 -33.23 -47.60
CA ALA A 448 15.90 -34.05 -48.42
C ALA A 448 16.61 -33.30 -49.56
N ALA A 449 16.12 -32.11 -49.99
CA ALA A 449 16.74 -31.29 -51.01
C ALA A 449 17.90 -30.45 -50.47
N ILE A 450 17.97 -30.18 -49.15
CA ILE A 450 18.86 -29.17 -48.53
C ILE A 450 20.34 -29.46 -48.82
N GLU A 451 20.78 -30.72 -48.65
CA GLU A 451 22.19 -31.06 -48.93
C GLU A 451 22.61 -30.73 -50.37
N SER A 452 21.72 -30.99 -51.31
CA SER A 452 21.97 -30.67 -52.72
C SER A 452 21.98 -29.16 -53.01
N ILE A 453 21.05 -28.42 -52.36
CA ILE A 453 20.98 -26.95 -52.45
C ILE A 453 22.24 -26.30 -51.86
N ILE A 454 22.70 -26.76 -50.70
CA ILE A 454 23.94 -26.24 -50.08
C ILE A 454 25.15 -26.51 -50.98
N ASN A 455 25.32 -27.73 -51.48
CA ASN A 455 26.42 -28.07 -52.35
C ASN A 455 26.40 -27.25 -53.64
N TRP A 456 25.24 -27.07 -54.27
CA TRP A 456 25.10 -26.21 -55.44
C TRP A 456 25.49 -24.75 -55.10
N GLY A 457 24.98 -24.20 -54.00
CA GLY A 457 25.26 -22.83 -53.58
C GLY A 457 26.76 -22.60 -53.41
N LEU A 458 27.42 -23.43 -52.60
CA LEU A 458 28.86 -23.35 -52.35
C LEU A 458 29.67 -23.44 -53.64
N ASN A 459 29.33 -24.37 -54.56
CA ASN A 459 30.01 -24.52 -55.85
C ASN A 459 29.78 -23.34 -56.81
N ASN A 460 28.73 -22.56 -56.62
CA ASN A 460 28.42 -21.36 -57.43
C ASN A 460 28.79 -20.04 -56.76
N GLY A 461 29.56 -20.10 -55.65
CA GLY A 461 30.08 -18.94 -54.95
C GLY A 461 29.05 -18.20 -54.05
N TYR A 462 27.97 -18.91 -53.68
CA TYR A 462 27.05 -18.39 -52.67
C TYR A 462 27.60 -18.64 -51.26
N THR A 463 27.24 -17.75 -50.35
CA THR A 463 27.40 -17.90 -48.92
C THR A 463 26.03 -18.13 -48.28
N PHE A 464 26.00 -18.70 -47.08
CA PHE A 464 24.77 -18.90 -46.33
C PHE A 464 24.81 -18.14 -45.03
N ALA A 465 23.68 -17.55 -44.64
CA ALA A 465 23.53 -16.83 -43.36
C ALA A 465 22.13 -17.04 -42.76
N ALA A 466 22.04 -16.94 -41.47
CA ALA A 466 20.76 -16.77 -40.77
C ALA A 466 20.31 -15.31 -40.81
N LEU A 467 19.03 -15.06 -40.75
CA LEU A 467 18.47 -13.70 -40.66
C LEU A 467 18.71 -13.10 -39.28
N ASP A 468 18.89 -11.78 -39.26
CA ASP A 468 18.95 -10.95 -38.04
C ASP A 468 18.20 -9.61 -38.27
N MET A 469 18.23 -8.75 -37.26
CA MET A 469 17.55 -7.44 -37.30
C MET A 469 18.12 -6.50 -38.39
N THR A 470 19.31 -6.75 -38.93
CA THR A 470 19.92 -5.95 -40.02
C THR A 470 19.70 -6.56 -41.38
N SER A 471 19.23 -7.81 -41.46
CA SER A 471 19.04 -8.54 -42.73
C SER A 471 17.99 -7.90 -43.64
N PRO A 472 18.10 -8.04 -44.98
CA PRO A 472 17.08 -7.57 -45.93
C PRO A 472 15.80 -8.40 -45.81
N THR A 473 14.64 -7.80 -46.03
CA THR A 473 13.35 -8.38 -45.67
C THR A 473 12.55 -9.02 -46.81
N ALA A 474 12.84 -8.65 -48.06
CA ALA A 474 12.10 -9.08 -49.24
C ALA A 474 10.55 -8.93 -49.13
N HIS A 475 10.09 -7.79 -48.57
CA HIS A 475 8.66 -7.54 -48.38
C HIS A 475 7.86 -7.65 -49.66
N HIS A 476 6.73 -8.35 -49.60
CA HIS A 476 5.70 -8.35 -50.59
C HIS A 476 4.79 -7.12 -50.46
N GLY A 477 4.04 -6.79 -51.51
CA GLY A 477 2.99 -5.77 -51.39
C GLY A 477 1.82 -6.27 -50.54
N ILE A 478 1.38 -5.46 -49.59
CA ILE A 478 0.25 -5.81 -48.74
C ILE A 478 -1.03 -5.85 -49.60
N SER A 479 -1.78 -6.98 -49.55
CA SER A 479 -2.98 -7.18 -50.38
C SER A 479 -4.29 -6.91 -49.59
N ASN A 480 -4.23 -6.69 -48.30
CA ASN A 480 -5.37 -6.48 -47.43
C ASN A 480 -5.12 -5.41 -46.35
#